data_4119f48ecbc8e8d1bbe4335d065a86a3
#
_entry.id   4119f48ecbc8e8d1bbe4335d065a86a3
#
_cell.length_a   1.000
_cell.length_b   1.000
_cell.length_c   1.000
_cell.angle_alpha   90.00
_cell.angle_beta   90.00
_cell.angle_gamma   90.00
#
_symmetry.space_group_name_H-M   'P 1'
#
loop_
_entity.id
_entity.type
_entity.pdbx_description
1 polymer ?
#
loop_
_entity_poly.entity_id
_entity_poly.type
_entity_poly.pdbx_seq_one_letter_code
_entity_poly.pdbx_strand_id
1 'polypeptide(L)'
;MESDEEVASAIRSNIRWLTVDEYQDVSPLQHRLLTRWLGSNRNICVVGDPAQTIYSFAGASSYSLLNFDSEFGPLTADINLNNDYRSTPQIVNYANRVLAASPQRADYLKLSSERSKGRRVVETIYGSDWEEAQGVAARIRKLVDAGESPADCAILTRVNAQQKILCKALAEQHLRYRVRRDSGWQNSALSDDTQTR
;
A
#
# COMPACT_ATOMS: atom_id res chain seq x y z
N MET A 1 -25.78 -11.36 -13.22
CA MET A 1 -25.89 -9.94 -13.62
C MET A 1 -25.78 -9.72 -15.12
N GLU A 2 -24.95 -10.40 -15.87
CA GLU A 2 -24.92 -10.25 -17.34
C GLU A 2 -26.07 -11.00 -18.04
N SER A 3 -26.59 -12.02 -17.40
CA SER A 3 -27.68 -12.89 -17.91
C SER A 3 -29.03 -12.65 -17.19
N ASP A 4 -29.09 -11.77 -16.22
CA ASP A 4 -30.28 -11.56 -15.38
C ASP A 4 -30.44 -10.05 -15.10
N GLU A 5 -31.23 -9.39 -15.94
CA GLU A 5 -31.49 -7.95 -15.87
C GLU A 5 -32.35 -7.57 -14.65
N GLU A 6 -33.18 -8.46 -14.16
CA GLU A 6 -34.00 -8.21 -12.97
C GLU A 6 -33.11 -8.07 -11.74
N VAL A 7 -32.16 -8.99 -11.55
CA VAL A 7 -31.17 -8.92 -10.48
C VAL A 7 -30.29 -7.68 -10.61
N ALA A 8 -29.86 -7.37 -11.84
CA ALA A 8 -29.05 -6.18 -12.10
C ALA A 8 -29.82 -4.90 -11.76
N SER A 9 -31.08 -4.79 -12.14
CA SER A 9 -31.95 -3.67 -11.84
C SER A 9 -32.17 -3.50 -10.34
N ALA A 10 -32.43 -4.61 -9.63
CA ALA A 10 -32.60 -4.60 -8.18
C ALA A 10 -31.34 -4.10 -7.44
N ILE A 11 -30.14 -4.48 -7.90
CA ILE A 11 -28.88 -3.99 -7.32
C ILE A 11 -28.72 -2.49 -7.62
N ARG A 12 -28.90 -2.07 -8.85
CA ARG A 12 -28.75 -0.65 -9.26
C ARG A 12 -29.72 0.28 -8.55
N SER A 13 -30.94 -0.16 -8.28
CA SER A 13 -31.95 0.66 -7.58
C SER A 13 -31.55 0.99 -6.14
N ASN A 14 -30.66 0.18 -5.53
CA ASN A 14 -30.16 0.40 -4.19
C ASN A 14 -28.87 1.24 -4.14
N ILE A 15 -28.18 1.44 -5.29
CA ILE A 15 -26.93 2.20 -5.37
C ILE A 15 -27.25 3.62 -5.83
N ARG A 16 -27.37 4.55 -4.88
CA ARG A 16 -27.54 5.98 -5.17
C ARG A 16 -26.20 6.68 -5.35
N TRP A 17 -25.23 6.35 -4.51
CA TRP A 17 -23.88 6.90 -4.46
C TRP A 17 -22.91 5.76 -4.29
N LEU A 18 -21.78 5.83 -4.96
CA LEU A 18 -20.71 4.85 -4.84
C LEU A 18 -19.40 5.58 -4.60
N THR A 19 -18.69 5.18 -3.55
CA THR A 19 -17.32 5.64 -3.29
C THR A 19 -16.39 4.45 -3.33
N VAL A 20 -15.29 4.56 -4.09
CA VAL A 20 -14.28 3.53 -4.21
C VAL A 20 -12.94 4.11 -3.78
N ASP A 21 -12.35 3.51 -2.76
CA ASP A 21 -11.02 3.84 -2.27
C ASP A 21 -9.98 2.91 -2.89
N GLU A 22 -8.71 3.33 -2.89
CA GLU A 22 -7.58 2.60 -3.47
C GLU A 22 -7.84 2.17 -4.93
N TYR A 23 -8.41 3.09 -5.73
CA TYR A 23 -8.87 2.75 -7.08
C TYR A 23 -7.76 2.33 -8.03
N GLN A 24 -6.51 2.71 -7.77
CA GLN A 24 -5.34 2.25 -8.51
C GLN A 24 -5.08 0.73 -8.37
N ASP A 25 -5.63 0.09 -7.35
CA ASP A 25 -5.46 -1.34 -7.10
C ASP A 25 -6.62 -2.20 -7.65
N VAL A 26 -7.59 -1.56 -8.31
CA VAL A 26 -8.75 -2.24 -8.92
C VAL A 26 -8.29 -3.06 -10.14
N SER A 27 -8.59 -4.36 -10.13
CA SER A 27 -8.36 -5.23 -11.28
C SER A 27 -9.42 -5.00 -12.37
N PRO A 28 -9.16 -5.39 -13.64
CA PRO A 28 -10.14 -5.27 -14.72
C PRO A 28 -11.48 -5.96 -14.43
N LEU A 29 -11.46 -7.07 -13.70
CA LEU A 29 -12.68 -7.77 -13.29
C LEU A 29 -13.49 -6.98 -12.27
N GLN A 30 -12.83 -6.41 -11.27
CA GLN A 30 -13.47 -5.56 -10.27
C GLN A 30 -14.02 -4.27 -10.92
N HIS A 31 -13.25 -3.68 -11.84
CA HIS A 31 -13.67 -2.52 -12.59
C HIS A 31 -14.93 -2.83 -13.43
N ARG A 32 -14.97 -3.98 -14.13
CA ARG A 32 -16.15 -4.45 -14.86
C ARG A 32 -17.36 -4.67 -13.94
N LEU A 33 -17.15 -5.20 -12.74
CA LEU A 33 -18.22 -5.36 -11.76
C LEU A 33 -18.78 -4.00 -11.33
N LEU A 34 -17.88 -3.05 -11.04
CA LEU A 34 -18.23 -1.68 -10.67
C LEU A 34 -19.10 -1.01 -11.76
N THR A 35 -18.68 -1.09 -13.02
CA THR A 35 -19.45 -0.51 -14.13
C THR A 35 -20.82 -1.16 -14.30
N ARG A 36 -20.94 -2.47 -14.01
CA ARG A 36 -22.24 -3.18 -14.02
C ARG A 36 -23.15 -2.75 -12.87
N TRP A 37 -22.57 -2.48 -11.70
CA TRP A 37 -23.34 -1.96 -10.55
C TRP A 37 -23.85 -0.54 -10.81
N LEU A 38 -23.03 0.31 -11.42
CA LEU A 38 -23.41 1.69 -11.71
C LEU A 38 -24.47 1.77 -12.83
N GLY A 39 -24.31 0.98 -13.88
CA GLY A 39 -25.17 1.11 -15.07
C GLY A 39 -25.08 2.53 -15.65
N SER A 40 -26.21 3.24 -15.70
CA SER A 40 -26.29 4.64 -16.15
C SER A 40 -26.06 5.66 -15.02
N ASN A 41 -25.97 5.23 -13.77
CA ASN A 41 -25.70 6.12 -12.65
C ASN A 41 -24.28 6.72 -12.77
N ARG A 42 -24.13 8.00 -12.49
CA ARG A 42 -22.85 8.73 -12.52
C ARG A 42 -22.49 9.34 -11.17
N ASN A 43 -23.22 8.98 -10.11
CA ASN A 43 -22.89 9.39 -8.75
C ASN A 43 -21.79 8.50 -8.17
N ILE A 44 -20.60 8.67 -8.66
CA ILE A 44 -19.41 7.92 -8.25
C ILE A 44 -18.30 8.88 -7.84
N CYS A 45 -17.62 8.54 -6.77
CA CYS A 45 -16.38 9.16 -6.33
C CYS A 45 -15.31 8.08 -6.22
N VAL A 46 -14.15 8.30 -6.82
CA VAL A 46 -13.00 7.41 -6.68
C VAL A 46 -11.86 8.15 -6.01
N VAL A 47 -11.14 7.46 -5.16
CA VAL A 47 -9.93 7.95 -4.50
C VAL A 47 -8.81 6.98 -4.79
N GLY A 48 -7.63 7.49 -5.13
CA GLY A 48 -6.49 6.64 -5.42
C GLY A 48 -5.22 7.45 -5.67
N ASP A 49 -4.09 6.74 -5.67
CA ASP A 49 -2.79 7.29 -5.97
C ASP A 49 -2.07 6.35 -6.97
N PRO A 50 -1.87 6.77 -8.22
CA PRO A 50 -1.21 5.93 -9.23
C PRO A 50 0.21 5.52 -8.84
N ALA A 51 0.90 6.29 -7.99
CA ALA A 51 2.22 5.95 -7.47
C ALA A 51 2.20 4.78 -6.46
N GLN A 52 1.02 4.40 -5.95
CA GLN A 52 0.82 3.32 -4.98
C GLN A 52 0.23 2.05 -5.61
N THR A 53 0.27 1.88 -6.92
CA THR A 53 -0.16 0.66 -7.62
C THR A 53 0.83 -0.48 -7.33
N ILE A 54 0.61 -1.21 -6.24
CA ILE A 54 1.52 -2.26 -5.75
C ILE A 54 0.99 -3.68 -5.98
N TYR A 55 -0.26 -3.84 -6.44
CA TYR A 55 -0.91 -5.14 -6.71
C TYR A 55 -0.97 -5.51 -8.19
N SER A 56 -0.03 -5.02 -8.99
CA SER A 56 0.05 -5.34 -10.44
C SER A 56 0.18 -6.84 -10.71
N PHE A 57 0.82 -7.59 -9.81
CA PHE A 57 0.90 -9.06 -9.89
C PHE A 57 -0.47 -9.76 -9.75
N ALA A 58 -1.46 -9.09 -9.17
CA ALA A 58 -2.86 -9.54 -9.05
C ALA A 58 -3.77 -8.92 -10.14
N GLY A 59 -3.18 -8.24 -11.12
CA GLY A 59 -3.90 -7.61 -12.23
C GLY A 59 -4.36 -6.18 -11.98
N ALA A 60 -3.95 -5.55 -10.88
CA ALA A 60 -4.24 -4.14 -10.63
C ALA A 60 -3.51 -3.23 -11.65
N SER A 61 -4.16 -2.13 -12.01
CA SER A 61 -3.61 -1.14 -12.93
C SER A 61 -4.17 0.24 -12.61
N SER A 62 -3.31 1.24 -12.55
CA SER A 62 -3.71 2.65 -12.43
C SER A 62 -4.41 3.20 -13.67
N TYR A 63 -4.50 2.43 -14.75
CA TYR A 63 -5.11 2.86 -16.02
C TYR A 63 -6.52 3.43 -15.85
N SER A 64 -7.38 2.70 -15.13
CA SER A 64 -8.77 3.14 -14.93
C SER A 64 -8.89 4.40 -14.04
N LEU A 65 -7.93 4.61 -13.12
CA LEU A 65 -7.85 5.86 -12.34
C LEU A 65 -7.45 7.04 -13.23
N LEU A 66 -6.38 6.86 -14.01
CA LEU A 66 -5.83 7.92 -14.87
C LEU A 66 -6.72 8.28 -16.06
N ASN A 67 -7.62 7.39 -16.48
CA ASN A 67 -8.55 7.57 -17.59
C ASN A 67 -10.02 7.66 -17.13
N PHE A 68 -10.23 7.97 -15.86
CA PHE A 68 -11.56 7.93 -15.26
C PHE A 68 -12.56 8.88 -15.93
N ASP A 69 -12.13 10.09 -16.28
CA ASP A 69 -12.93 11.09 -16.98
C ASP A 69 -13.35 10.62 -18.39
N SER A 70 -12.47 9.92 -19.09
CA SER A 70 -12.75 9.38 -20.42
C SER A 70 -13.82 8.29 -20.40
N GLU A 71 -13.91 7.54 -19.31
CA GLU A 71 -14.83 6.42 -19.17
C GLU A 71 -16.19 6.83 -18.59
N PHE A 72 -16.17 7.63 -17.52
CA PHE A 72 -17.39 8.01 -16.80
C PHE A 72 -17.95 9.37 -17.21
N GLY A 73 -17.28 10.09 -18.12
CA GLY A 73 -17.67 11.40 -18.62
C GLY A 73 -17.09 12.54 -17.77
N PRO A 74 -17.50 13.79 -18.06
CA PRO A 74 -16.88 14.95 -17.42
C PRO A 74 -17.03 14.90 -15.90
N LEU A 75 -15.91 15.14 -15.21
CA LEU A 75 -15.85 15.14 -13.75
C LEU A 75 -16.55 16.38 -13.20
N THR A 76 -17.31 16.20 -12.12
CA THR A 76 -17.83 17.31 -11.33
C THR A 76 -16.70 18.04 -10.59
N ALA A 77 -15.71 17.29 -10.12
CA ALA A 77 -14.51 17.82 -9.48
C ALA A 77 -13.35 16.83 -9.62
N ASP A 78 -12.14 17.35 -9.77
CA ASP A 78 -10.87 16.65 -9.63
C ASP A 78 -10.08 17.32 -8.52
N ILE A 79 -9.80 16.58 -7.45
CA ILE A 79 -9.22 17.13 -6.22
C ILE A 79 -7.91 16.43 -5.92
N ASN A 80 -6.83 17.20 -5.94
CA ASN A 80 -5.49 16.72 -5.59
C ASN A 80 -5.20 16.92 -4.10
N LEU A 81 -4.90 15.82 -3.39
CA LEU A 81 -4.53 15.82 -1.97
C LEU A 81 -3.00 15.82 -1.84
N ASN A 82 -2.39 16.99 -1.88
CA ASN A 82 -0.93 17.16 -1.93
C ASN A 82 -0.27 17.19 -0.55
N ASN A 83 -1.04 17.29 0.54
CA ASN A 83 -0.51 17.41 1.90
C ASN A 83 -0.48 16.06 2.60
N ASP A 84 0.72 15.66 3.03
CA ASP A 84 0.95 14.46 3.85
C ASP A 84 1.02 14.84 5.33
N TYR A 85 0.07 14.31 6.12
CA TYR A 85 -0.03 14.51 7.57
C TYR A 85 0.60 13.36 8.37
N ARG A 86 1.08 12.31 7.70
CA ARG A 86 1.65 11.11 8.30
C ARG A 86 3.16 11.17 8.41
N SER A 87 3.83 11.45 7.31
CA SER A 87 5.27 11.30 7.16
C SER A 87 5.99 12.62 7.39
N THR A 88 7.23 12.54 7.88
CA THR A 88 8.08 13.73 8.05
C THR A 88 8.57 14.27 6.69
N PRO A 89 8.97 15.56 6.61
CA PRO A 89 9.47 16.15 5.38
C PRO A 89 10.65 15.39 4.74
N GLN A 90 11.49 14.74 5.56
CA GLN A 90 12.62 13.96 5.07
C GLN A 90 12.16 12.73 4.28
N ILE A 91 11.10 12.04 4.78
CA ILE A 91 10.51 10.86 4.12
C ILE A 91 9.81 11.30 2.83
N VAL A 92 8.96 12.32 2.91
CA VAL A 92 8.20 12.82 1.75
C VAL A 92 9.15 13.31 0.64
N ASN A 93 10.20 14.08 1.00
CA ASN A 93 11.18 14.54 0.02
C ASN A 93 11.98 13.39 -0.61
N TYR A 94 12.25 12.32 0.16
CA TYR A 94 12.91 11.13 -0.39
C TYR A 94 11.98 10.41 -1.38
N ALA A 95 10.72 10.18 -1.02
CA ALA A 95 9.72 9.58 -1.89
C ALA A 95 9.51 10.39 -3.18
N ASN A 96 9.36 11.71 -3.08
CA ASN A 96 9.24 12.58 -4.26
C ASN A 96 10.44 12.48 -5.21
N ARG A 97 11.67 12.32 -4.70
CA ARG A 97 12.86 12.11 -5.55
C ARG A 97 12.83 10.77 -6.28
N VAL A 98 12.37 9.71 -5.60
CA VAL A 98 12.20 8.38 -6.22
C VAL A 98 11.17 8.46 -7.34
N LEU A 99 10.01 9.06 -7.08
CA LEU A 99 8.95 9.21 -8.06
C LEU A 99 9.35 10.09 -9.24
N ALA A 100 10.13 11.16 -9.00
CA ALA A 100 10.63 12.06 -10.06
C ALA A 100 11.59 11.35 -11.03
N ALA A 101 12.22 10.25 -10.64
CA ALA A 101 13.06 9.43 -11.49
C ALA A 101 12.26 8.42 -12.35
N SER A 102 10.95 8.27 -12.08
CA SER A 102 10.10 7.36 -12.86
C SER A 102 9.81 7.89 -14.27
N PRO A 103 9.70 7.01 -15.28
CA PRO A 103 9.16 7.38 -16.59
C PRO A 103 7.73 7.96 -16.52
N GLN A 104 6.93 7.51 -15.56
CA GLN A 104 5.55 7.94 -15.34
C GLN A 104 5.43 9.15 -14.40
N ARG A 105 6.50 9.89 -14.16
CA ARG A 105 6.53 11.03 -13.20
C ARG A 105 5.45 12.09 -13.43
N ALA A 106 4.95 12.20 -14.65
CA ALA A 106 3.89 13.15 -14.99
C ALA A 106 2.54 12.83 -14.36
N ASP A 107 2.31 11.54 -14.04
CA ASP A 107 1.07 11.04 -13.47
C ASP A 107 1.06 11.10 -11.94
N TYR A 108 2.19 11.48 -11.32
CA TYR A 108 2.36 11.43 -9.88
C TYR A 108 2.29 12.80 -9.23
N LEU A 109 1.56 12.88 -8.10
CA LEU A 109 1.52 14.09 -7.30
C LEU A 109 2.85 14.32 -6.58
N LYS A 110 3.25 15.57 -6.49
CA LYS A 110 4.33 15.98 -5.60
C LYS A 110 3.74 16.34 -4.25
N LEU A 111 4.05 15.55 -3.24
CA LEU A 111 3.53 15.73 -1.89
C LEU A 111 4.40 16.70 -1.08
N SER A 112 3.75 17.39 -0.15
CA SER A 112 4.39 18.18 0.92
C SER A 112 3.98 17.65 2.29
N SER A 113 4.90 17.70 3.26
CA SER A 113 4.60 17.24 4.62
C SER A 113 4.19 18.40 5.50
N GLU A 114 3.13 18.23 6.26
CA GLU A 114 2.68 19.15 7.31
C GLU A 114 3.30 18.85 8.69
N ARG A 115 4.16 17.82 8.76
CA ARG A 115 4.80 17.46 10.03
C ARG A 115 6.10 18.22 10.26
N SER A 116 6.50 18.30 11.53
CA SER A 116 7.81 18.80 11.92
C SER A 116 8.93 17.91 11.37
N LYS A 117 10.12 18.49 11.24
CA LYS A 117 11.31 17.76 10.77
C LYS A 117 11.60 16.54 11.65
N GLY A 118 11.82 15.41 11.02
CA GLY A 118 12.19 14.14 11.64
C GLY A 118 13.63 13.73 11.37
N ARG A 119 13.92 12.45 11.56
CA ARG A 119 15.23 11.86 11.29
C ARG A 119 15.51 11.82 9.79
N ARG A 120 16.79 11.90 9.45
CA ARG A 120 17.25 11.75 8.07
C ARG A 120 16.99 10.32 7.57
N VAL A 121 16.55 10.20 6.32
CA VAL A 121 16.54 8.91 5.61
C VAL A 121 17.99 8.51 5.35
N VAL A 122 18.32 7.26 5.65
CA VAL A 122 19.67 6.70 5.49
C VAL A 122 19.59 5.51 4.54
N GLU A 123 20.43 5.51 3.55
CA GLU A 123 20.66 4.39 2.66
C GLU A 123 21.94 3.67 3.10
N THR A 124 21.91 2.36 3.11
CA THR A 124 23.09 1.54 3.44
C THR A 124 23.16 0.36 2.47
N ILE A 125 24.34 0.12 1.93
CA ILE A 125 24.61 -1.02 1.06
C ILE A 125 25.42 -2.02 1.87
N TYR A 126 25.03 -3.29 1.78
CA TYR A 126 25.71 -4.40 2.46
C TYR A 126 26.26 -5.38 1.43
N GLY A 127 27.27 -6.15 1.82
CA GLY A 127 27.92 -7.13 0.95
C GLY A 127 27.13 -8.44 0.82
N SER A 128 26.20 -8.70 1.76
CA SER A 128 25.38 -9.91 1.76
C SER A 128 24.04 -9.69 2.48
N ASP A 129 23.08 -10.58 2.22
CA ASP A 129 21.76 -10.58 2.90
C ASP A 129 21.91 -10.75 4.42
N TRP A 130 22.93 -11.50 4.86
CA TRP A 130 23.18 -11.69 6.27
C TRP A 130 23.72 -10.40 6.93
N GLU A 131 24.67 -9.75 6.29
CA GLU A 131 25.17 -8.45 6.78
C GLU A 131 24.07 -7.38 6.82
N GLU A 132 23.19 -7.36 5.81
CA GLU A 132 22.02 -6.51 5.81
C GLU A 132 21.13 -6.79 7.02
N ALA A 133 20.76 -8.06 7.23
CA ALA A 133 19.91 -8.46 8.33
C ALA A 133 20.51 -8.11 9.70
N GLN A 134 21.81 -8.34 9.88
CA GLN A 134 22.54 -7.96 11.10
C GLN A 134 22.57 -6.43 11.27
N GLY A 135 22.84 -5.69 10.21
CA GLY A 135 22.86 -4.23 10.24
C GLY A 135 21.51 -3.63 10.60
N VAL A 136 20.42 -4.17 10.05
CA VAL A 136 19.04 -3.77 10.38
C VAL A 136 18.73 -4.08 11.85
N ALA A 137 19.02 -5.29 12.31
CA ALA A 137 18.77 -5.69 13.69
C ALA A 137 19.57 -4.85 14.70
N ALA A 138 20.85 -4.62 14.42
CA ALA A 138 21.71 -3.77 15.26
C ALA A 138 21.19 -2.32 15.32
N ARG A 139 20.69 -1.79 14.21
CA ARG A 139 20.10 -0.45 14.20
C ARG A 139 18.84 -0.37 15.03
N ILE A 140 17.96 -1.35 14.96
CA ILE A 140 16.75 -1.41 15.81
C ILE A 140 17.17 -1.56 17.27
N ARG A 141 18.13 -2.43 17.60
CA ARG A 141 18.63 -2.56 18.97
C ARG A 141 19.11 -1.21 19.52
N LYS A 142 19.88 -0.47 18.73
CA LYS A 142 20.36 0.86 19.11
C LYS A 142 19.21 1.86 19.35
N LEU A 143 18.13 1.79 18.59
CA LEU A 143 16.95 2.63 18.79
C LEU A 143 16.23 2.28 20.10
N VAL A 144 16.09 0.97 20.36
CA VAL A 144 15.47 0.47 21.60
C VAL A 144 16.30 0.84 22.83
N ASP A 145 17.63 0.72 22.75
CA ASP A 145 18.54 1.14 23.83
C ASP A 145 18.50 2.65 24.09
N ALA A 146 18.12 3.43 23.08
CA ALA A 146 17.90 4.87 23.18
C ALA A 146 16.49 5.23 23.68
N GLY A 147 15.66 4.25 24.04
CA GLY A 147 14.32 4.45 24.60
C GLY A 147 13.16 4.39 23.61
N GLU A 148 13.40 4.05 22.34
CA GLU A 148 12.32 3.84 21.38
C GLU A 148 11.61 2.50 21.64
N SER A 149 10.30 2.47 21.43
CA SER A 149 9.55 1.22 21.53
C SER A 149 9.82 0.31 20.31
N PRO A 150 10.09 -0.99 20.50
CA PRO A 150 10.15 -1.93 19.37
C PRO A 150 8.87 -1.98 18.56
N ALA A 151 7.73 -1.69 19.17
CA ALA A 151 6.42 -1.66 18.51
C ALA A 151 6.31 -0.53 17.45
N ASP A 152 7.15 0.50 17.56
CA ASP A 152 7.20 1.62 16.61
C ASP A 152 8.16 1.36 15.44
N CYS A 153 8.80 0.18 15.40
CA CYS A 153 9.69 -0.24 14.33
C CYS A 153 8.99 -1.22 13.39
N ALA A 154 9.14 -1.02 12.09
CA ALA A 154 8.69 -1.96 11.08
C ALA A 154 9.80 -2.25 10.06
N ILE A 155 9.90 -3.50 9.62
CA ILE A 155 10.79 -3.93 8.55
C ILE A 155 9.91 -4.37 7.38
N LEU A 156 10.07 -3.70 6.24
CA LEU A 156 9.40 -4.04 5.00
C LEU A 156 10.37 -4.78 4.08
N THR A 157 9.92 -5.90 3.53
CA THR A 157 10.73 -6.73 2.62
C THR A 157 10.05 -6.83 1.25
N ARG A 158 10.83 -6.92 0.20
CA ARG A 158 10.31 -7.08 -1.16
C ARG A 158 9.75 -8.47 -1.40
N VAL A 159 10.34 -9.50 -0.79
CA VAL A 159 9.95 -10.91 -0.92
C VAL A 159 9.93 -11.61 0.44
N ASN A 160 9.02 -12.56 0.61
CA ASN A 160 8.85 -13.29 1.87
C ASN A 160 10.09 -14.10 2.28
N ALA A 161 10.94 -14.51 1.33
CA ALA A 161 12.17 -15.26 1.62
C ALA A 161 13.14 -14.47 2.52
N GLN A 162 13.18 -13.13 2.41
CA GLN A 162 14.02 -12.27 3.24
C GLN A 162 13.63 -12.28 4.72
N GLN A 163 12.38 -12.61 5.05
CA GLN A 163 11.88 -12.60 6.42
C GLN A 163 12.66 -13.57 7.34
N LYS A 164 13.04 -14.76 6.82
CA LYS A 164 13.73 -15.78 7.64
C LYS A 164 15.07 -15.28 8.17
N ILE A 165 15.86 -14.65 7.33
CA ILE A 165 17.20 -14.16 7.70
C ILE A 165 17.10 -12.96 8.65
N LEU A 166 16.13 -12.07 8.43
CA LEU A 166 15.83 -10.96 9.33
C LEU A 166 15.38 -11.44 10.72
N CYS A 167 14.47 -12.42 10.78
CA CYS A 167 14.00 -13.00 12.03
C CYS A 167 15.16 -13.60 12.83
N LYS A 168 16.10 -14.29 12.16
CA LYS A 168 17.30 -14.84 12.80
C LYS A 168 18.15 -13.72 13.40
N ALA A 169 18.46 -12.68 12.65
CA ALA A 169 19.27 -11.56 13.11
C ALA A 169 18.60 -10.79 14.27
N LEU A 170 17.27 -10.61 14.23
CA LEU A 170 16.53 -10.00 15.34
C LEU A 170 16.58 -10.84 16.62
N ALA A 171 16.47 -12.18 16.49
CA ALA A 171 16.58 -13.09 17.62
C ALA A 171 17.97 -13.05 18.27
N GLU A 172 19.05 -12.98 17.47
CA GLU A 172 20.43 -12.82 17.97
C GLU A 172 20.63 -11.51 18.75
N GLN A 173 19.86 -10.47 18.42
CA GLN A 173 19.85 -9.19 19.16
C GLN A 173 18.83 -9.16 20.31
N HIS A 174 18.22 -10.30 20.66
CA HIS A 174 17.19 -10.40 21.69
C HIS A 174 16.02 -9.41 21.49
N LEU A 175 15.67 -9.12 20.23
CA LEU A 175 14.56 -8.27 19.87
C LEU A 175 13.30 -9.12 19.67
N ARG A 176 12.20 -8.73 20.31
CA ARG A 176 10.89 -9.33 20.04
C ARG A 176 10.37 -8.81 18.72
N TYR A 177 9.82 -9.70 17.88
CA TYR A 177 9.25 -9.35 16.59
C TYR A 177 7.95 -10.12 16.32
N ARG A 178 7.15 -9.59 15.40
CA ARG A 178 5.96 -10.25 14.89
C ARG A 178 6.06 -10.27 13.37
N VAL A 179 5.88 -11.43 12.78
CA VAL A 179 5.75 -11.58 11.32
C VAL A 179 4.29 -11.51 10.95
N ARG A 180 3.92 -10.58 10.05
CA ARG A 180 2.60 -10.58 9.45
C ARG A 180 2.58 -11.71 8.42
N ARG A 181 1.79 -12.74 8.69
CA ARG A 181 1.50 -13.79 7.72
C ARG A 181 0.31 -13.31 6.90
N ASP A 182 0.44 -13.29 5.59
CA ASP A 182 -0.72 -13.24 4.72
C ASP A 182 -1.42 -14.58 4.88
N SER A 183 -2.49 -14.61 5.66
CA SER A 183 -3.42 -15.73 5.70
C SER A 183 -4.18 -15.71 4.37
N GLY A 184 -3.58 -16.29 3.33
CA GLY A 184 -4.34 -16.68 2.15
C GLY A 184 -5.51 -17.56 2.59
N TRP A 185 -6.61 -17.51 1.89
CA TRP A 185 -7.88 -18.22 2.14
C TRP A 185 -7.75 -19.74 2.38
N GLN A 186 -6.53 -20.31 2.31
CA GLN A 186 -6.29 -21.75 2.36
C GLN A 186 -5.65 -22.30 3.63
N ASN A 187 -5.41 -21.50 4.69
CA ASN A 187 -4.77 -22.01 5.90
C ASN A 187 -5.46 -21.55 7.19
N SER A 188 -6.76 -21.79 7.32
CA SER A 188 -7.46 -21.77 8.60
C SER A 188 -7.58 -23.14 9.26
N ALA A 189 -6.78 -24.11 8.81
CA ALA A 189 -6.65 -25.38 9.52
C ALA A 189 -5.16 -25.72 9.67
N LEU A 190 -4.73 -25.89 10.94
CA LEU A 190 -3.43 -26.39 11.39
C LEU A 190 -2.28 -25.36 11.42
N SER A 191 -2.23 -24.62 12.51
CA SER A 191 -1.09 -24.55 13.45
C SER A 191 -1.33 -23.50 14.53
N ASP A 192 -2.17 -23.84 15.50
CA ASP A 192 -1.83 -23.56 16.88
C ASP A 192 -0.55 -24.33 17.15
N ASP A 193 0.51 -23.61 17.38
CA ASP A 193 1.52 -23.89 18.38
C ASP A 193 2.78 -23.07 18.10
N THR A 194 3.25 -22.52 19.18
CA THR A 194 4.61 -22.00 19.39
C THR A 194 4.86 -20.60 18.84
N GLN A 195 4.92 -19.54 19.62
CA GLN A 195 5.67 -19.33 20.83
C GLN A 195 5.24 -18.06 21.55
N THR A 196 4.52 -18.27 22.62
CA THR A 196 4.48 -17.32 23.73
C THR A 196 5.47 -17.83 24.76
N ARG A 197 6.63 -17.22 24.88
CA ARG A 197 7.39 -17.07 26.14
C ARG A 197 8.39 -15.94 26.01
#